data_6cea5880c370328d2bf4239a98888983
#
_entry.id   6cea5880c370328d2bf4239a98888983
#
_cell.length_a   1.000
_cell.length_b   1.000
_cell.length_c   1.000
_cell.angle_alpha   90.00
_cell.angle_beta   90.00
_cell.angle_gamma   90.00
#
_symmetry.space_group_name_H-M   'P 1'
#
loop_
_entity.id
_entity.type
_entity.pdbx_description
1 polymer ?
#
loop_
_entity_poly.entity_id
_entity_poly.type
_entity_poly.pdbx_seq_one_letter_code
_entity_poly.pdbx_strand_id
1 'polypeptide(L)' 'MPFKKLREQSGMNLTEFSMYFEIPYRTIQNWEYGERECPEYLLKLMEYKLKNENIIK' A
#
# COMPACT_ATOMS: atom_id res chain seq x y z
N MET A 1 1.64 -3.42 10.63
CA MET A 1 2.37 -3.82 9.42
C MET A 1 2.91 -2.61 8.70
N PRO A 2 4.22 -2.56 8.39
CA PRO A 2 4.75 -1.42 7.64
C PRO A 2 4.22 -1.39 6.21
N PHE A 3 4.05 -0.19 5.69
CA PHE A 3 3.54 0.01 4.35
C PHE A 3 4.36 -0.73 3.29
N LYS A 4 5.68 -0.60 3.38
CA LYS A 4 6.57 -1.22 2.39
C LYS A 4 6.35 -2.73 2.29
N LYS A 5 6.19 -3.37 3.44
CA LYS A 5 5.98 -4.82 3.47
C LYS A 5 4.66 -5.20 2.79
N LEU A 6 3.62 -4.43 3.03
CA LEU A 6 2.32 -4.68 2.40
C LEU A 6 2.43 -4.53 0.88
N ARG A 7 3.10 -3.47 0.42
CA ARG A 7 3.29 -3.25 -1.01
C ARG A 7 4.07 -4.40 -1.63
N GLU A 8 5.15 -4.83 -0.97
CA GLU A 8 5.95 -5.95 -1.47
C GLU A 8 5.12 -7.22 -1.60
N GLN A 9 4.27 -7.48 -0.63
CA GLN A 9 3.39 -8.65 -0.69
C GLN A 9 2.42 -8.59 -1.87
N SER A 10 2.03 -7.39 -2.26
CA SER A 10 1.10 -7.23 -3.37
C SER A 10 1.74 -7.50 -4.73
N GLY A 11 3.07 -7.47 -4.80
CA GLY A 11 3.77 -7.63 -6.07
C GLY A 11 3.74 -6.40 -6.96
N MET A 12 3.18 -5.30 -6.47
CA MET A 12 3.07 -4.07 -7.25
C MET A 12 4.24 -3.12 -6.96
N ASN A 13 4.66 -2.36 -7.99
CA ASN A 13 5.60 -1.28 -7.76
C ASN A 13 4.84 -0.05 -7.24
N LEU A 14 5.56 1.04 -6.95
CA LEU A 14 4.94 2.23 -6.39
C LEU A 14 3.86 2.83 -7.30
N THR A 15 4.15 2.89 -8.60
CA THR A 15 3.20 3.44 -9.56
C THR A 15 1.94 2.60 -9.62
N GLU A 16 2.11 1.29 -9.73
CA GLU A 16 0.97 0.38 -9.78
C GLU A 16 0.12 0.46 -8.52
N PHE A 17 0.78 0.51 -7.37
CA PHE A 17 0.09 0.56 -6.09
C PHE A 17 -0.71 1.87 -5.95
N SER A 18 -0.11 2.99 -6.36
CA SER A 18 -0.80 4.28 -6.29
C SER A 18 -2.04 4.30 -7.19
N MET A 19 -1.93 3.71 -8.37
CA MET A 19 -3.06 3.64 -9.30
C MET A 19 -4.15 2.70 -8.80
N TYR A 20 -3.75 1.56 -8.24
CA TYR A 20 -4.69 0.57 -7.75
C TYR A 20 -5.58 1.12 -6.64
N PHE A 21 -4.99 1.89 -5.73
CA PHE A 21 -5.72 2.46 -4.60
C PHE A 21 -6.18 3.91 -4.85
N GLU A 22 -5.87 4.45 -6.01
CA GLU A 22 -6.21 5.83 -6.37
C GLU A 22 -5.68 6.84 -5.35
N ILE A 23 -4.45 6.61 -4.90
CA ILE A 23 -3.75 7.48 -3.95
C ILE A 23 -2.65 8.23 -4.71
N PRO A 24 -2.45 9.53 -4.45
CA PRO A 24 -1.39 10.27 -5.14
C PRO A 24 -0.04 9.58 -4.99
N TYR A 25 0.72 9.53 -6.07
CA TYR A 25 2.02 8.86 -6.08
C TYR A 25 2.94 9.40 -5.00
N ARG A 26 2.96 10.71 -4.81
CA ARG A 26 3.80 11.34 -3.79
C ARG A 26 3.49 10.81 -2.39
N THR A 27 2.21 10.59 -2.09
CA THR A 27 1.80 10.06 -0.81
C THR A 27 2.34 8.64 -0.63
N ILE A 28 2.20 7.81 -1.65
CA ILE A 28 2.74 6.44 -1.64
C ILE A 28 4.25 6.47 -1.43
N GLN A 29 4.93 7.37 -2.13
CA GLN A 29 6.36 7.53 -2.03
C GLN A 29 6.81 7.93 -0.63
N ASN A 30 6.07 8.86 0.00
CA ASN A 30 6.37 9.27 1.37
C ASN A 30 6.27 8.12 2.35
N TRP A 31 5.25 7.28 2.19
CA TRP A 31 5.07 6.10 3.04
C TRP A 31 6.18 5.07 2.80
N GLU A 32 6.56 4.88 1.53
CA GLU A 32 7.57 3.89 1.17
C GLU A 32 8.94 4.24 1.77
N TYR A 33 9.30 5.53 1.73
CA TYR A 33 10.61 5.97 2.18
C TYR A 33 10.64 6.45 3.63
N GLY A 34 9.52 6.33 4.32
CA GLY A 34 9.47 6.65 5.75
C GLY A 34 9.39 8.13 6.09
N GLU A 35 9.16 9.01 5.10
CA GLU A 35 9.01 10.43 5.36
C GLU A 35 7.70 10.74 6.08
N ARG A 36 6.70 9.90 5.88
CA ARG A 36 5.42 9.96 6.56
C ARG A 36 4.97 8.54 6.86
N GLU A 37 4.24 8.36 7.94
CA GLU A 37 3.70 7.05 8.29
C GLU A 37 2.31 6.88 7.72
N CYS A 38 2.06 5.72 7.10
CA CYS A 38 0.72 5.37 6.66
C CYS A 38 -0.11 5.04 7.90
N PRO A 39 -1.29 5.67 8.05
CA PRO A 39 -2.15 5.36 9.20
C PRO A 39 -2.45 3.86 9.27
N GLU A 40 -2.46 3.32 10.49
CA GLU A 40 -2.66 1.89 10.64
C GLU A 40 -4.04 1.44 10.15
N TYR A 41 -5.08 2.24 10.37
CA TYR A 41 -6.40 1.87 9.89
C TYR A 41 -6.42 1.75 8.36
N LEU A 42 -5.65 2.60 7.69
CA LEU A 42 -5.57 2.57 6.24
C LEU A 42 -4.79 1.35 5.75
N LEU A 43 -3.72 1.00 6.47
CA LEU A 43 -2.98 -0.23 6.16
C LEU A 43 -3.90 -1.45 6.24
N LYS A 44 -4.73 -1.50 7.26
CA LYS A 44 -5.67 -2.61 7.43
C LYS A 44 -6.70 -2.66 6.31
N LEU A 45 -7.21 -1.51 5.91
CA LEU A 45 -8.17 -1.44 4.81
C LEU A 45 -7.55 -1.87 3.49
N MET A 46 -6.31 -1.44 3.23
CA MET A 46 -5.59 -1.85 2.02
C MET A 46 -5.32 -3.35 2.02
N GLU A 47 -4.91 -3.88 3.17
CA GLU A 47 -4.69 -5.32 3.30
C GLU A 47 -5.97 -6.09 3.04
N TYR A 48 -7.06 -5.62 3.60
CA TYR A 48 -8.37 -6.25 3.40
C TYR A 48 -8.75 -6.29 1.92
N LYS A 49 -8.57 -5.17 1.24
CA LYS A 49 -8.90 -5.09 -0.18
C LYS A 49 -8.03 -6.05 -1.01
N LEU A 50 -6.74 -6.07 -0.72
CA LEU A 50 -5.81 -6.95 -1.44
C LEU A 50 -6.17 -8.43 -1.22
N LYS A 51 -6.54 -8.80 -0.02
CA LYS A 51 -6.95 -10.17 0.27
C LYS A 51 -8.27 -10.50 -0.41
N ASN A 52 -9.21 -9.57 -0.37
CA ASN A 52 -10.53 -9.78 -0.96
C ASN A 52 -10.46 -9.96 -2.47
N GLU A 53 -9.48 -9.35 -3.12
CA GLU A 53 -9.29 -9.48 -4.56
C GLU A 53 -8.25 -10.55 -4.92
N ASN A 54 -7.85 -11.36 -3.93
CA ASN A 54 -6.93 -12.48 -4.09
C ASN A 54 -5.55 -12.06 -4.61
N ILE A 55 -5.13 -10.83 -4.32
CA ILE A 55 -3.80 -10.35 -4.68
C ILE A 55 -2.77 -10.81 -3.65
N ILE A 56 -3.16 -10.85 -2.38
CA ILE A 56 -2.33 -11.42 -1.32
C ILE A 56 -3.17 -12.45 -0.56
N LYS A 57 -2.50 -13.28 0.21
CA LYS A 57 -3.15 -14.32 1.01
C LYS A 57 -3.47 -13.85 2.41
#